data_bfe971c3c1e470bb3c67fc24b58a57d3
#
_entry.id   bfe971c3c1e470bb3c67fc24b58a57d3
#
_cell.length_a   1.000
_cell.length_b   1.000
_cell.length_c   1.000
_cell.angle_alpha   90.00
_cell.angle_beta   90.00
_cell.angle_gamma   90.00
#
_symmetry.space_group_name_H-M   'P 1'
#
loop_
_entity.id
_entity.type
_entity.pdbx_description
1 polymer ?
#
loop_
_entity_poly.entity_id
_entity_poly.type
_entity_poly.pdbx_seq_one_letter_code
_entity_poly.pdbx_strand_id
1 'polypeptide(L)'
;FGFKTEYVSAEVAQAIVEEEDAPEDLQPRAPIVTVMGHVDHGKTSLLDYIRKANVIAGEAGGITQHIGAYNVKLEDGRRITFLDTPGHEAFTAMRARGAKVTDIAIIIVAADDNVMPQTKEAINHAMAAGVPIVFAINKVDKPTANPDKIKEELAAMNYLVEEWGGKYQSQDI
;
A
#
# COMPACT_ATOMS: atom_id res chain seq x y z
N PHE A 1 19.99 -34.63 -8.56
CA PHE A 1 20.38 -33.35 -9.18
C PHE A 1 21.75 -32.83 -8.72
N GLY A 2 22.49 -33.54 -7.83
CA GLY A 2 23.87 -33.17 -7.47
C GLY A 2 24.03 -31.95 -6.55
N PHE A 3 22.97 -31.39 -6.02
CA PHE A 3 23.04 -30.30 -5.05
C PHE A 3 23.22 -30.86 -3.64
N LYS A 4 24.20 -30.31 -2.91
CA LYS A 4 24.31 -30.53 -1.46
C LYS A 4 23.36 -29.57 -0.77
N THR A 5 22.42 -30.10 0.00
CA THR A 5 21.55 -29.30 0.87
C THR A 5 22.13 -29.32 2.29
N GLU A 6 22.30 -28.18 2.88
CA GLU A 6 22.70 -28.01 4.27
C GLU A 6 21.49 -27.54 5.06
N TYR A 7 21.15 -28.27 6.12
CA TYR A 7 20.05 -27.88 7.00
C TYR A 7 20.60 -26.93 8.06
N VAL A 8 20.10 -25.70 8.06
CA VAL A 8 20.40 -24.70 9.09
C VAL A 8 19.42 -24.89 10.24
N SER A 9 19.92 -25.10 11.46
CA SER A 9 19.06 -25.22 12.64
C SER A 9 18.38 -23.89 12.96
N ALA A 10 17.19 -23.97 13.60
CA ALA A 10 16.46 -22.77 14.04
C ALA A 10 17.27 -21.85 14.97
N GLU A 11 18.26 -22.43 15.68
CA GLU A 11 19.19 -21.69 16.55
C GLU A 11 20.13 -20.75 15.75
N VAL A 12 20.52 -21.14 14.53
CA VAL A 12 21.36 -20.29 13.65
C VAL A 12 20.54 -19.13 13.06
N ALA A 13 19.24 -19.36 12.81
CA ALA A 13 18.34 -18.30 12.38
C ALA A 13 18.05 -17.27 13.49
N GLN A 14 18.15 -17.68 14.75
CA GLN A 14 18.05 -16.78 15.93
C GLN A 14 19.37 -16.04 16.22
N ALA A 15 20.47 -16.44 15.65
CA ALA A 15 21.77 -15.79 15.81
C ALA A 15 21.98 -14.52 14.96
N ILE A 16 20.98 -14.12 14.17
CA ILE A 16 20.92 -12.75 13.66
C ILE A 16 20.44 -11.87 14.82
N VAL A 17 21.39 -11.50 15.68
CA VAL A 17 21.17 -10.51 16.72
C VAL A 17 20.97 -9.18 16.01
N GLU A 18 19.74 -8.67 16.03
CA GLU A 18 19.51 -7.25 15.74
C GLU A 18 20.25 -6.47 16.85
N GLU A 19 21.33 -5.78 16.47
CA GLU A 19 21.94 -4.81 17.38
C GLU A 19 20.90 -3.71 17.63
N GLU A 20 20.45 -3.57 18.87
CA GLU A 20 19.61 -2.46 19.26
C GLU A 20 20.42 -1.17 19.15
N ASP A 21 20.02 -0.26 18.28
CA ASP A 21 20.60 1.07 18.16
C ASP A 21 20.41 1.83 19.48
N ALA A 22 21.45 2.57 19.90
CA ALA A 22 21.32 3.43 21.05
C ALA A 22 20.27 4.52 20.80
N PRO A 23 19.41 4.88 21.79
CA PRO A 23 18.35 5.87 21.61
C PRO A 23 18.82 7.22 21.07
N GLU A 24 20.06 7.62 21.38
CA GLU A 24 20.69 8.84 20.89
C GLU A 24 21.09 8.81 19.39
N ASP A 25 21.23 7.62 18.82
CA ASP A 25 21.61 7.42 17.41
C ASP A 25 20.38 7.30 16.49
N LEU A 26 19.18 7.21 17.08
CA LEU A 26 17.94 7.11 16.33
C LEU A 26 17.63 8.42 15.60
N GLN A 27 17.43 8.33 14.28
CA GLN A 27 17.00 9.44 13.45
C GLN A 27 15.57 9.21 12.92
N PRO A 28 14.74 10.27 12.81
CA PRO A 28 13.42 10.15 12.24
C PRO A 28 13.54 9.74 10.76
N ARG A 29 12.84 8.67 10.37
CA ARG A 29 12.74 8.25 8.98
C ARG A 29 11.47 8.78 8.32
N ALA A 30 11.47 8.86 7.00
CA ALA A 30 10.25 9.12 6.24
C ALA A 30 9.23 8.00 6.47
N PRO A 31 7.93 8.33 6.66
CA PRO A 31 6.88 7.32 6.72
C PRO A 31 6.83 6.56 5.39
N ILE A 32 6.53 5.28 5.48
CA ILE A 32 6.38 4.39 4.33
C ILE A 32 4.91 4.16 4.07
N VAL A 33 4.47 4.51 2.87
CA VAL A 33 3.08 4.38 2.42
C VAL A 33 3.02 3.40 1.27
N THR A 34 2.25 2.34 1.43
CA THR A 34 2.01 1.37 0.36
C THR A 34 0.70 1.67 -0.34
N VAL A 35 0.73 1.74 -1.66
CA VAL A 35 -0.46 1.98 -2.50
C VAL A 35 -0.90 0.66 -3.14
N MET A 36 -2.17 0.32 -2.95
CA MET A 36 -2.77 -0.95 -3.38
C MET A 36 -4.14 -0.72 -4.01
N GLY A 37 -4.59 -1.67 -4.77
CA GLY A 37 -5.92 -1.65 -5.39
C GLY A 37 -5.94 -2.43 -6.68
N HIS A 38 -7.13 -2.49 -7.31
CA HIS A 38 -7.30 -3.13 -8.60
C HIS A 38 -6.49 -2.40 -9.68
N VAL A 39 -5.94 -3.14 -10.64
CA VAL A 39 -5.03 -2.63 -11.70
C VAL A 39 -5.63 -1.47 -12.50
N ASP A 40 -6.94 -1.51 -12.77
CA ASP A 40 -7.62 -0.50 -13.60
C ASP A 40 -8.18 0.69 -12.79
N HIS A 41 -7.96 0.74 -11.48
CA HIS A 41 -8.49 1.81 -10.62
C HIS A 41 -7.62 3.06 -10.55
N GLY A 42 -6.49 3.08 -11.28
CA GLY A 42 -5.66 4.27 -11.46
C GLY A 42 -4.52 4.41 -10.45
N LYS A 43 -4.07 3.30 -9.86
CA LYS A 43 -2.92 3.28 -8.94
C LYS A 43 -1.68 3.94 -9.55
N THR A 44 -1.26 3.49 -10.74
CA THR A 44 -0.09 4.02 -11.43
C THR A 44 -0.26 5.50 -11.81
N SER A 45 -1.46 5.91 -12.22
CA SER A 45 -1.77 7.31 -12.56
C SER A 45 -1.63 8.22 -11.34
N LEU A 46 -2.12 7.81 -10.18
CA LEU A 46 -1.99 8.56 -8.93
C LEU A 46 -0.52 8.70 -8.54
N LEU A 47 0.22 7.61 -8.58
CA LEU A 47 1.64 7.61 -8.22
C LEU A 47 2.47 8.45 -9.19
N ASP A 48 2.16 8.40 -10.48
CA ASP A 48 2.80 9.22 -11.51
C ASP A 48 2.55 10.72 -11.30
N TYR A 49 1.32 11.07 -10.98
CA TYR A 49 0.97 12.45 -10.61
C TYR A 49 1.76 12.94 -9.40
N ILE A 50 1.83 12.14 -8.35
CA ILE A 50 2.60 12.46 -7.13
C ILE A 50 4.09 12.64 -7.45
N ARG A 51 4.65 11.81 -8.31
CA ARG A 51 6.06 11.86 -8.72
C ARG A 51 6.36 12.96 -9.73
N LYS A 52 5.35 13.52 -10.38
CA LYS A 52 5.51 14.42 -11.54
C LYS A 52 6.38 13.81 -12.65
N ALA A 53 6.21 12.52 -12.86
CA ALA A 53 6.92 11.74 -13.86
C ALA A 53 5.92 10.86 -14.63
N ASN A 54 6.17 10.62 -15.91
CA ASN A 54 5.28 9.78 -16.73
C ASN A 54 5.67 8.31 -16.62
N VAL A 55 5.29 7.67 -15.53
CA VAL A 55 5.59 6.24 -15.26
C VAL A 55 4.74 5.33 -16.12
N ILE A 56 3.52 5.72 -16.45
CA ILE A 56 2.57 4.93 -17.28
C ILE A 56 3.17 4.58 -18.63
N ALA A 57 3.93 5.51 -19.22
CA ALA A 57 4.58 5.29 -20.50
C ALA A 57 5.71 4.25 -20.47
N GLY A 58 6.25 3.97 -19.30
CA GLY A 58 7.33 3.00 -19.10
C GLY A 58 6.87 1.61 -18.70
N GLU A 59 5.62 1.46 -18.27
CA GLU A 59 5.06 0.18 -17.85
C GLU A 59 4.21 -0.46 -18.97
N ALA A 60 4.53 -1.68 -19.36
CA ALA A 60 3.75 -2.43 -20.33
C ALA A 60 2.34 -2.71 -19.78
N GLY A 61 1.32 -2.16 -20.45
CA GLY A 61 -0.06 -2.33 -20.04
C GLY A 61 -0.52 -1.46 -18.86
N GLY A 62 0.28 -0.49 -18.41
CA GLY A 62 -0.08 0.43 -17.33
C GLY A 62 -0.26 -0.23 -15.96
N ILE A 63 0.38 -1.38 -15.75
CA ILE A 63 0.34 -2.15 -14.49
C ILE A 63 1.73 -2.23 -13.87
N THR A 64 1.77 -2.22 -12.53
CA THR A 64 3.01 -2.43 -11.79
C THR A 64 3.36 -3.91 -11.78
N GLN A 65 4.53 -4.25 -12.33
CA GLN A 65 5.02 -5.63 -12.42
C GLN A 65 6.05 -5.97 -11.34
N HIS A 66 6.72 -4.96 -10.79
CA HIS A 66 7.75 -5.11 -9.76
C HIS A 66 7.52 -4.13 -8.62
N ILE A 67 7.95 -4.49 -7.42
CA ILE A 67 7.92 -3.58 -6.28
C ILE A 67 8.83 -2.39 -6.57
N GLY A 68 8.25 -1.20 -6.60
CA GLY A 68 8.96 0.07 -6.71
C GLY A 68 8.93 0.83 -5.40
N ALA A 69 10.07 1.41 -5.01
CA ALA A 69 10.13 2.31 -3.88
C ALA A 69 10.68 3.66 -4.34
N TYR A 70 10.02 4.75 -3.96
CA TYR A 70 10.49 6.09 -4.26
C TYR A 70 10.11 7.08 -3.17
N ASN A 71 10.96 8.08 -3.02
CA ASN A 71 10.84 9.09 -1.99
C ASN A 71 10.34 10.40 -2.59
N VAL A 72 9.27 10.94 -2.02
CA VAL A 72 8.69 12.22 -2.42
C VAL A 72 8.94 13.25 -1.34
N LYS A 73 9.45 14.40 -1.73
CA LYS A 73 9.61 15.56 -0.85
C LYS A 73 8.40 16.48 -1.00
N LEU A 74 7.74 16.76 0.11
CA LEU A 74 6.64 17.70 0.17
C LEU A 74 7.15 19.16 0.15
N GLU A 75 6.25 20.11 -0.11
CA GLU A 75 6.59 21.54 -0.17
C GLU A 75 7.12 22.08 1.16
N ASP A 76 6.67 21.52 2.28
CA ASP A 76 7.14 21.85 3.63
C ASP A 76 8.47 21.19 4.03
N GLY A 77 9.09 20.45 3.11
CA GLY A 77 10.38 19.79 3.30
C GLY A 77 10.29 18.37 3.90
N ARG A 78 9.12 17.92 4.36
CA ARG A 78 8.92 16.55 4.82
C ARG A 78 9.03 15.57 3.64
N ARG A 79 9.33 14.32 3.96
CA ARG A 79 9.47 13.26 2.95
C ARG A 79 8.53 12.11 3.25
N ILE A 80 8.01 11.48 2.19
CA ILE A 80 7.20 10.27 2.25
C ILE A 80 7.81 9.27 1.28
N THR A 81 7.97 8.03 1.74
CA THR A 81 8.40 6.92 0.88
C THR A 81 7.18 6.14 0.43
N PHE A 82 6.95 6.09 -0.87
CA PHE A 82 5.89 5.29 -1.46
C PHE A 82 6.43 3.93 -1.90
N LEU A 83 5.66 2.88 -1.59
CA LEU A 83 5.86 1.55 -2.14
C LEU A 83 4.75 1.28 -3.14
N ASP A 84 5.14 1.10 -4.39
CA ASP A 84 4.26 0.61 -5.43
C ASP A 84 4.47 -0.90 -5.59
N THR A 85 3.42 -1.66 -5.32
CA THR A 85 3.51 -3.12 -5.30
C THR A 85 2.44 -3.75 -6.15
N PRO A 86 2.74 -4.85 -6.88
CA PRO A 86 1.72 -5.67 -7.50
C PRO A 86 0.97 -6.45 -6.40
N GLY A 87 -0.25 -6.00 -6.08
CA GLY A 87 -1.13 -6.69 -5.13
C GLY A 87 -0.62 -6.70 -3.69
N HIS A 88 -0.56 -7.88 -3.07
CA HIS A 88 -0.31 -8.11 -1.64
C HIS A 88 1.14 -8.50 -1.29
N GLU A 89 2.07 -8.47 -2.23
CA GLU A 89 3.45 -8.97 -2.04
C GLU A 89 4.19 -8.27 -0.90
N ALA A 90 3.98 -6.96 -0.72
CA ALA A 90 4.59 -6.23 0.39
C ALA A 90 4.19 -6.82 1.75
N PHE A 91 2.92 -7.16 1.94
CA PHE A 91 2.43 -7.72 3.20
C PHE A 91 2.84 -9.18 3.40
N THR A 92 3.00 -9.94 2.32
CA THR A 92 3.53 -11.30 2.39
C THR A 92 4.99 -11.28 2.85
N ALA A 93 5.81 -10.38 2.30
CA ALA A 93 7.19 -10.19 2.72
C ALA A 93 7.30 -9.71 4.18
N MET A 94 6.40 -8.83 4.63
CA MET A 94 6.32 -8.35 6.01
C MET A 94 6.08 -9.51 6.99
N ARG A 95 5.11 -10.38 6.70
CA ARG A 95 4.80 -11.54 7.55
C ARG A 95 5.95 -12.51 7.65
N ALA A 96 6.62 -12.78 6.52
CA ALA A 96 7.76 -13.68 6.48
C ALA A 96 8.95 -13.20 7.33
N ARG A 97 9.10 -11.88 7.50
CA ARG A 97 10.19 -11.26 8.26
C ARG A 97 9.80 -10.84 9.67
N GLY A 98 8.52 -10.95 10.03
CA GLY A 98 8.02 -10.48 11.33
C GLY A 98 8.13 -8.96 11.55
N ALA A 99 8.50 -8.20 10.52
CA ALA A 99 8.71 -6.77 10.59
C ALA A 99 7.60 -6.00 9.85
N LYS A 100 7.20 -4.87 10.41
CA LYS A 100 6.25 -3.94 9.79
C LYS A 100 7.02 -3.02 8.83
N VAL A 101 6.89 -3.27 7.52
CA VAL A 101 7.59 -2.48 6.49
C VAL A 101 6.85 -1.19 6.17
N THR A 102 5.52 -1.19 6.15
CA THR A 102 4.71 -0.01 5.82
C THR A 102 4.02 0.57 7.05
N ASP A 103 3.89 1.89 7.08
CA ASP A 103 3.21 2.60 8.16
C ASP A 103 1.74 2.86 7.86
N ILE A 104 1.40 3.07 6.58
CA ILE A 104 0.03 3.34 6.11
C ILE A 104 -0.20 2.62 4.78
N ALA A 105 -1.39 2.06 4.60
CA ALA A 105 -1.84 1.51 3.32
C ALA A 105 -2.89 2.43 2.70
N ILE A 106 -2.67 2.85 1.46
CA ILE A 106 -3.68 3.53 0.64
C ILE A 106 -4.33 2.50 -0.26
N ILE A 107 -5.63 2.36 -0.15
CA ILE A 107 -6.44 1.47 -0.99
C ILE A 107 -7.19 2.30 -2.01
N ILE A 108 -6.85 2.14 -3.30
CA ILE A 108 -7.50 2.86 -4.39
C ILE A 108 -8.71 2.08 -4.90
N VAL A 109 -9.82 2.79 -5.04
CA VAL A 109 -11.06 2.26 -5.64
C VAL A 109 -11.56 3.27 -6.66
N ALA A 110 -11.91 2.83 -7.86
CA ALA A 110 -12.46 3.73 -8.87
C ALA A 110 -13.95 4.02 -8.59
N ALA A 111 -14.34 5.30 -8.65
CA ALA A 111 -15.71 5.75 -8.40
C ALA A 111 -16.70 5.32 -9.51
N ASP A 112 -16.19 4.92 -10.68
CA ASP A 112 -16.95 4.44 -11.83
C ASP A 112 -17.05 2.90 -11.91
N ASP A 113 -16.61 2.19 -10.88
CA ASP A 113 -16.58 0.74 -10.81
C ASP A 113 -17.17 0.26 -9.47
N ASN A 114 -16.83 -0.94 -9.06
CA ASN A 114 -17.22 -1.54 -7.78
C ASN A 114 -15.99 -1.85 -6.94
N VAL A 115 -16.21 -2.18 -5.67
CA VAL A 115 -15.13 -2.72 -4.83
C VAL A 115 -14.80 -4.14 -5.31
N MET A 116 -13.71 -4.25 -6.04
CA MET A 116 -13.29 -5.50 -6.68
C MET A 116 -12.74 -6.53 -5.68
N PRO A 117 -12.73 -7.83 -6.02
CA PRO A 117 -12.16 -8.87 -5.15
C PRO A 117 -10.72 -8.61 -4.73
N GLN A 118 -9.90 -8.09 -5.64
CA GLN A 118 -8.50 -7.71 -5.34
C GLN A 118 -8.41 -6.59 -4.31
N THR A 119 -9.35 -5.64 -4.35
CA THR A 119 -9.46 -4.57 -3.34
C THR A 119 -9.79 -5.15 -1.97
N LYS A 120 -10.74 -6.09 -1.91
CA LYS A 120 -11.09 -6.79 -0.66
C LYS A 120 -9.91 -7.56 -0.10
N GLU A 121 -9.15 -8.23 -0.95
CA GLU A 121 -7.94 -8.94 -0.57
C GLU A 121 -6.88 -7.97 -0.01
N ALA A 122 -6.65 -6.84 -0.66
CA ALA A 122 -5.73 -5.81 -0.21
C ALA A 122 -6.11 -5.27 1.19
N ILE A 123 -7.40 -5.00 1.41
CA ILE A 123 -7.92 -4.57 2.71
C ILE A 123 -7.66 -5.65 3.78
N ASN A 124 -7.99 -6.91 3.48
CA ASN A 124 -7.78 -8.01 4.42
C ASN A 124 -6.30 -8.18 4.79
N HIS A 125 -5.40 -8.04 3.84
CA HIS A 125 -3.96 -8.10 4.10
C HIS A 125 -3.48 -6.95 4.99
N ALA A 126 -3.93 -5.72 4.71
CA ALA A 126 -3.59 -4.56 5.53
C ALA A 126 -4.13 -4.69 6.96
N MET A 127 -5.36 -5.16 7.12
CA MET A 127 -5.97 -5.42 8.43
C MET A 127 -5.22 -6.51 9.21
N ALA A 128 -4.88 -7.61 8.55
CA ALA A 128 -4.11 -8.70 9.17
C ALA A 128 -2.70 -8.26 9.61
N ALA A 129 -2.11 -7.30 8.90
CA ALA A 129 -0.82 -6.71 9.26
C ALA A 129 -0.93 -5.61 10.34
N GLY A 130 -2.15 -5.20 10.72
CA GLY A 130 -2.38 -4.13 11.68
C GLY A 130 -1.97 -2.75 11.15
N VAL A 131 -2.01 -2.55 9.84
CA VAL A 131 -1.64 -1.30 9.18
C VAL A 131 -2.88 -0.41 9.03
N PRO A 132 -2.82 0.88 9.42
CA PRO A 132 -3.88 1.83 9.15
C PRO A 132 -4.18 1.96 7.65
N ILE A 133 -5.46 2.06 7.30
CA ILE A 133 -5.94 2.13 5.91
C ILE A 133 -6.52 3.52 5.65
N VAL A 134 -6.18 4.08 4.48
CA VAL A 134 -6.83 5.25 3.89
C VAL A 134 -7.40 4.85 2.53
N PHE A 135 -8.68 5.14 2.29
CA PHE A 135 -9.32 4.90 1.02
C PHE A 135 -9.15 6.10 0.08
N ALA A 136 -8.67 5.86 -1.13
CA ALA A 136 -8.60 6.84 -2.21
C ALA A 136 -9.65 6.48 -3.26
N ILE A 137 -10.73 7.26 -3.34
CA ILE A 137 -11.82 7.05 -4.30
C ILE A 137 -11.48 7.87 -5.55
N ASN A 138 -11.00 7.18 -6.56
CA ASN A 138 -10.41 7.77 -7.75
C ASN A 138 -11.43 7.90 -8.90
N LYS A 139 -11.07 8.71 -9.91
CA LYS A 139 -11.86 8.93 -11.12
C LYS A 139 -13.19 9.62 -10.87
N VAL A 140 -13.26 10.52 -9.89
CA VAL A 140 -14.49 11.25 -9.56
C VAL A 140 -14.91 12.26 -10.63
N ASP A 141 -13.99 12.60 -11.54
CA ASP A 141 -14.20 13.45 -12.70
C ASP A 141 -15.04 12.79 -13.81
N LYS A 142 -15.18 11.46 -13.78
CA LYS A 142 -15.94 10.74 -14.81
C LYS A 142 -17.45 10.93 -14.66
N PRO A 143 -18.20 11.02 -15.79
CA PRO A 143 -19.66 11.14 -15.76
C PRO A 143 -20.37 9.97 -15.08
N THR A 144 -19.75 8.80 -15.08
CA THR A 144 -20.26 7.57 -14.46
C THR A 144 -19.81 7.39 -13.01
N ALA A 145 -19.04 8.35 -12.46
CA ALA A 145 -18.53 8.28 -11.10
C ALA A 145 -19.67 8.36 -10.07
N ASN A 146 -19.62 7.48 -9.08
CA ASN A 146 -20.51 7.49 -7.93
C ASN A 146 -19.71 7.17 -6.65
N PRO A 147 -19.03 8.15 -6.05
CA PRO A 147 -18.24 7.94 -4.84
C PRO A 147 -19.06 7.42 -3.67
N ASP A 148 -20.30 7.87 -3.51
CA ASP A 148 -21.19 7.45 -2.43
C ASP A 148 -21.52 5.95 -2.51
N LYS A 149 -21.68 5.41 -3.72
CA LYS A 149 -21.86 3.97 -3.92
C LYS A 149 -20.65 3.18 -3.39
N ILE A 150 -19.44 3.65 -3.66
CA ILE A 150 -18.23 3.01 -3.15
C ILE A 150 -18.17 3.07 -1.63
N LYS A 151 -18.53 4.22 -1.03
CA LYS A 151 -18.59 4.39 0.44
C LYS A 151 -19.65 3.46 1.05
N GLU A 152 -20.79 3.24 0.38
CA GLU A 152 -21.81 2.27 0.78
C GLU A 152 -21.31 0.82 0.71
N GLU A 153 -20.60 0.44 -0.36
CA GLU A 153 -20.01 -0.88 -0.49
C GLU A 153 -18.95 -1.14 0.59
N LEU A 154 -18.12 -0.14 0.92
CA LEU A 154 -17.16 -0.22 2.01
C LEU A 154 -17.86 -0.35 3.37
N ALA A 155 -18.92 0.42 3.61
CA ALA A 155 -19.71 0.34 4.83
C ALA A 155 -20.38 -1.05 5.01
N ALA A 156 -20.86 -1.66 3.92
CA ALA A 156 -21.42 -3.01 3.93
C ALA A 156 -20.37 -4.08 4.31
N MET A 157 -19.10 -3.79 4.13
CA MET A 157 -17.97 -4.64 4.55
C MET A 157 -17.42 -4.27 5.94
N ASN A 158 -18.09 -3.40 6.70
CA ASN A 158 -17.66 -2.84 7.99
C ASN A 158 -16.47 -1.87 7.91
N TYR A 159 -16.26 -1.23 6.75
CA TYR A 159 -15.25 -0.19 6.57
C TYR A 159 -15.94 1.19 6.38
N LEU A 160 -16.68 1.63 7.40
CA LEU A 160 -17.39 2.91 7.38
C LEU A 160 -16.39 4.08 7.41
N VAL A 161 -16.53 4.98 6.45
CA VAL A 161 -15.66 6.16 6.32
C VAL A 161 -15.97 7.23 7.38
N GLU A 162 -14.99 8.06 7.73
CA GLU A 162 -15.12 9.11 8.76
C GLU A 162 -16.20 10.12 8.41
N GLU A 163 -16.34 10.48 7.15
CA GLU A 163 -17.37 11.39 6.65
C GLU A 163 -18.79 10.91 7.01
N TRP A 164 -19.01 9.60 7.15
CA TRP A 164 -20.28 9.01 7.54
C TRP A 164 -20.29 8.51 9.00
N GLY A 165 -19.38 9.01 9.82
CA GLY A 165 -19.29 8.71 11.25
C GLY A 165 -18.50 7.44 11.59
N GLY A 166 -17.75 6.89 10.66
CA GLY A 166 -16.87 5.74 10.87
C GLY A 166 -15.47 6.12 11.34
N LYS A 167 -14.53 5.20 11.19
CA LYS A 167 -13.12 5.37 11.62
C LYS A 167 -12.12 5.36 10.46
N TYR A 168 -12.54 5.10 9.23
CA TYR A 168 -11.65 4.98 8.09
C TYR A 168 -11.59 6.29 7.32
N GLN A 169 -10.40 6.80 7.11
CA GLN A 169 -10.19 7.99 6.30
C GLN A 169 -10.44 7.68 4.83
N SER A 170 -11.08 8.60 4.13
CA SER A 170 -11.27 8.53 2.70
C SER A 170 -11.05 9.89 2.05
N GLN A 171 -10.57 9.87 0.81
CA GLN A 171 -10.38 11.04 -0.02
C GLN A 171 -10.85 10.75 -1.43
N ASP A 172 -11.72 11.58 -1.93
CA ASP A 172 -12.15 11.59 -3.33
C ASP A 172 -11.09 12.32 -4.17
N ILE A 173 -10.63 11.67 -5.27
CA ILE A 173 -9.55 12.17 -6.14
C ILE A 173 -9.85 11.95 -7.63
#